data_b331549788abf829f9401a3c994b3462
#
_entry.id   b331549788abf829f9401a3c994b3462
#
_cell.length_a   1.000
_cell.length_b   1.000
_cell.length_c   1.000
_cell.angle_alpha   90.00
_cell.angle_beta   90.00
_cell.angle_gamma   90.00
#
_symmetry.space_group_name_H-M   'P 1'
#
loop_
_entity.id
_entity.type
_entity.pdbx_description
1 polymer ?
#
loop_
_entity_poly.entity_id
_entity_poly.type
_entity_poly.pdbx_seq_one_letter_code
_entity_poly.pdbx_strand_id
1 'polypeptide(L)'
;YNIALVIASPLVAILMFSLLITIGRGIRGIYHWLARLLDRWVGARAARATAWIAAAALTYLVISGVLLNGLVALMNQAFSVQNGITPPGVHKPTTSLRSGGPGSLVPWDSLGREGRKFIGTGPSPAEIESFTHQPAKEPIRTYAGVESAGNTEDRAALAVADLERTGGFKRKNLLVFTTTGSGWVDPASADTFEFLSDGDSAIVTIQYSYLPSWLSYLVDQTKARAAGRDLFDAVYDKWSKLAPTARPKLYVGGESLGTYGGESAFSGEYDLSNRTDGALFAGPPNFNTLFREFSDNRDSGSLESQPVYKKGRIVRFSNDPGKAIPPGDQPWDGTRVLYLMHPSDPIVWWDWSLVHNKPDWTSEPPGSDVLKQAVWVPFLTFWQITGDLPFATGVPSGHGHTYKSEYVEGWNAVMRTGLTKEQANTLRDIIAGVNQD
;
A
#
# COMPACT_ATOMS: atom_id res chain seq x y z
N TYR A 1 19.87 -23.29 -4.73
CA TYR A 1 18.60 -23.76 -5.32
C TYR A 1 18.03 -24.84 -4.43
N ASN A 2 16.79 -24.63 -3.94
CA ASN A 2 16.12 -25.60 -3.06
C ASN A 2 15.60 -26.76 -3.92
N ILE A 3 16.21 -27.95 -3.80
CA ILE A 3 15.88 -29.16 -4.60
C ILE A 3 14.36 -29.47 -4.54
N ALA A 4 13.72 -29.20 -3.39
CA ALA A 4 12.28 -29.37 -3.24
C ALA A 4 11.46 -28.48 -4.20
N LEU A 5 11.89 -27.24 -4.46
CA LEU A 5 11.25 -26.33 -5.42
C LEU A 5 11.42 -26.81 -6.87
N VAL A 6 12.58 -27.36 -7.21
CA VAL A 6 12.87 -27.89 -8.55
C VAL A 6 11.98 -29.11 -8.86
N ILE A 7 11.67 -29.93 -7.86
CA ILE A 7 10.81 -31.11 -8.03
C ILE A 7 9.33 -30.73 -7.93
N ALA A 8 8.97 -29.79 -7.05
CA ALA A 8 7.58 -29.37 -6.84
C ALA A 8 7.02 -28.56 -8.03
N SER A 9 7.83 -27.69 -8.65
CA SER A 9 7.36 -26.83 -9.73
C SER A 9 6.80 -27.58 -10.96
N PRO A 10 7.44 -28.63 -11.51
CA PRO A 10 6.84 -29.38 -12.61
C PRO A 10 5.62 -30.20 -12.20
N LEU A 11 5.54 -30.68 -10.96
CA LEU A 11 4.33 -31.34 -10.45
C LEU A 11 3.14 -30.39 -10.36
N VAL A 12 3.35 -29.20 -9.83
CA VAL A 12 2.34 -28.13 -9.78
C VAL A 12 1.92 -27.73 -11.20
N ALA A 13 2.87 -27.58 -12.12
CA ALA A 13 2.56 -27.26 -13.52
C ALA A 13 1.73 -28.37 -14.19
N ILE A 14 2.07 -29.63 -13.99
CA ILE A 14 1.30 -30.79 -14.52
C ILE A 14 -0.11 -30.80 -13.92
N LEU A 15 -0.25 -30.59 -12.62
CA LEU A 15 -1.57 -30.51 -11.95
C LEU A 15 -2.42 -29.35 -12.50
N MET A 16 -1.83 -28.17 -12.65
CA MET A 16 -2.51 -27.02 -13.25
C MET A 16 -2.93 -27.31 -14.69
N PHE A 17 -2.06 -27.89 -15.50
CA PHE A 17 -2.36 -28.22 -16.89
C PHE A 17 -3.46 -29.27 -16.99
N SER A 18 -3.41 -30.29 -16.14
CA SER A 18 -4.43 -31.34 -16.05
C SER A 18 -5.80 -30.76 -15.63
N LEU A 19 -5.79 -29.83 -14.68
CA LEU A 19 -6.98 -29.10 -14.24
C LEU A 19 -7.59 -28.29 -15.40
N LEU A 20 -6.78 -27.52 -16.12
CA LEU A 20 -7.21 -26.72 -17.28
C LEU A 20 -7.82 -27.59 -18.39
N ILE A 21 -7.20 -28.75 -18.69
CA ILE A 21 -7.74 -29.72 -19.65
C ILE A 21 -9.10 -30.26 -19.18
N THR A 22 -9.22 -30.60 -17.91
CA THR A 22 -10.45 -31.13 -17.32
C THR A 22 -11.58 -30.11 -17.37
N ILE A 23 -11.27 -28.85 -17.02
CA ILE A 23 -12.22 -27.72 -17.15
C ILE A 23 -12.64 -27.55 -18.60
N GLY A 24 -11.69 -27.53 -19.55
CA GLY A 24 -11.97 -27.39 -20.97
C GLY A 24 -12.87 -28.53 -21.52
N ARG A 25 -12.67 -29.75 -21.04
CA ARG A 25 -13.53 -30.91 -21.37
C ARG A 25 -14.92 -30.75 -20.78
N GLY A 26 -15.03 -30.30 -19.53
CA GLY A 26 -16.30 -29.98 -18.86
C GLY A 26 -17.10 -28.95 -19.64
N ILE A 27 -16.47 -27.83 -20.01
CA ILE A 27 -17.09 -26.74 -20.80
C ILE A 27 -17.61 -27.28 -22.15
N ARG A 28 -16.82 -28.08 -22.87
CA ARG A 28 -17.27 -28.72 -24.10
C ARG A 28 -18.45 -29.66 -23.87
N GLY A 29 -18.44 -30.42 -22.79
CA GLY A 29 -19.55 -31.28 -22.40
C GLY A 29 -20.86 -30.51 -22.19
N ILE A 30 -20.79 -29.42 -21.43
CA ILE A 30 -21.91 -28.51 -21.16
C ILE A 30 -22.41 -27.88 -22.48
N TYR A 31 -21.50 -27.37 -23.30
CA TYR A 31 -21.86 -26.82 -24.62
C TYR A 31 -22.63 -27.84 -25.48
N HIS A 32 -22.11 -29.07 -25.63
CA HIS A 32 -22.76 -30.07 -26.45
C HIS A 32 -24.11 -30.53 -25.87
N TRP A 33 -24.23 -30.57 -24.54
CA TRP A 33 -25.48 -30.89 -23.90
C TRP A 33 -26.53 -29.79 -24.12
N LEU A 34 -26.17 -28.50 -23.91
CA LEU A 34 -27.03 -27.35 -24.15
C LEU A 34 -27.43 -27.24 -25.63
N ALA A 35 -26.48 -27.42 -26.58
CA ALA A 35 -26.78 -27.36 -27.98
C ALA A 35 -27.80 -28.41 -28.42
N ARG A 36 -27.68 -29.65 -27.91
CA ARG A 36 -28.65 -30.73 -28.19
C ARG A 36 -30.03 -30.45 -27.57
N LEU A 37 -30.05 -29.83 -26.38
CA LEU A 37 -31.30 -29.48 -25.72
C LEU A 37 -32.05 -28.38 -26.49
N LEU A 38 -31.35 -27.34 -26.93
CA LEU A 38 -31.91 -26.18 -27.59
C LEU A 38 -32.25 -26.45 -29.07
N ASP A 39 -31.57 -27.38 -29.74
CA ASP A 39 -31.79 -27.72 -31.16
C ASP A 39 -33.25 -28.19 -31.41
N ARG A 40 -33.90 -28.75 -30.38
CA ARG A 40 -35.28 -29.17 -30.45
C ARG A 40 -36.31 -28.03 -30.54
N TRP A 41 -35.86 -26.79 -30.15
CA TRP A 41 -36.76 -25.63 -29.99
C TRP A 41 -36.48 -24.52 -31.02
N VAL A 42 -35.23 -24.27 -31.37
CA VAL A 42 -34.82 -23.06 -32.09
C VAL A 42 -33.97 -23.32 -33.36
N GLY A 43 -33.78 -24.59 -33.75
CA GLY A 43 -32.99 -24.99 -34.92
C GLY A 43 -31.46 -24.91 -34.66
N ALA A 44 -30.68 -25.72 -35.40
CA ALA A 44 -29.30 -26.05 -35.11
C ALA A 44 -28.30 -24.85 -35.10
N ARG A 45 -28.53 -23.78 -35.86
CA ARG A 45 -27.66 -22.60 -35.86
C ARG A 45 -27.86 -21.73 -34.64
N ALA A 46 -29.13 -21.43 -34.30
CA ALA A 46 -29.46 -20.65 -33.14
C ALA A 46 -29.15 -21.42 -31.86
N ALA A 47 -29.43 -22.72 -31.79
CA ALA A 47 -29.08 -23.59 -30.65
C ALA A 47 -27.59 -23.58 -30.34
N ARG A 48 -26.72 -23.65 -31.37
CA ARG A 48 -25.25 -23.58 -31.19
C ARG A 48 -24.78 -22.21 -30.68
N ALA A 49 -25.29 -21.11 -31.25
CA ALA A 49 -24.94 -19.77 -30.79
C ALA A 49 -25.35 -19.54 -29.32
N THR A 50 -26.61 -19.88 -28.98
CA THR A 50 -27.13 -19.74 -27.61
C THR A 50 -26.38 -20.65 -26.62
N ALA A 51 -26.07 -21.88 -27.03
CA ALA A 51 -25.29 -22.81 -26.18
C ALA A 51 -23.86 -22.29 -25.93
N TRP A 52 -23.22 -21.63 -26.91
CA TRP A 52 -21.91 -20.98 -26.71
C TRP A 52 -21.99 -19.83 -25.73
N ILE A 53 -22.97 -18.94 -25.86
CA ILE A 53 -23.18 -17.82 -24.93
C ILE A 53 -23.46 -18.35 -23.51
N ALA A 54 -24.35 -19.33 -23.37
CA ALA A 54 -24.70 -19.91 -22.09
C ALA A 54 -23.52 -20.67 -21.46
N ALA A 55 -22.74 -21.42 -22.25
CA ALA A 55 -21.55 -22.10 -21.76
C ALA A 55 -20.46 -21.10 -21.35
N ALA A 56 -20.26 -20.04 -22.11
CA ALA A 56 -19.32 -18.96 -21.76
C ALA A 56 -19.75 -18.23 -20.46
N ALA A 57 -21.04 -17.87 -20.34
CA ALA A 57 -21.57 -17.25 -19.14
C ALA A 57 -21.47 -18.15 -17.91
N LEU A 58 -21.82 -19.44 -18.03
CA LEU A 58 -21.67 -20.41 -16.93
C LEU A 58 -20.20 -20.60 -16.55
N THR A 59 -19.31 -20.68 -17.53
CA THR A 59 -17.86 -20.76 -17.28
C THR A 59 -17.34 -19.53 -16.54
N TYR A 60 -17.75 -18.35 -16.97
CA TYR A 60 -17.42 -17.10 -16.27
C TYR A 60 -17.91 -17.11 -14.83
N LEU A 61 -19.17 -17.50 -14.58
CA LEU A 61 -19.74 -17.58 -13.23
C LEU A 61 -19.04 -18.63 -12.35
N VAL A 62 -18.66 -19.79 -12.91
CA VAL A 62 -17.92 -20.81 -12.16
C VAL A 62 -16.50 -20.34 -11.85
N ILE A 63 -15.80 -19.73 -12.82
CA ILE A 63 -14.44 -19.25 -12.61
C ILE A 63 -14.44 -18.08 -11.62
N SER A 64 -15.26 -17.06 -11.84
CA SER A 64 -15.30 -15.86 -10.98
C SER A 64 -15.95 -16.13 -9.62
N GLY A 65 -17.00 -16.94 -9.56
CA GLY A 65 -17.76 -17.17 -8.33
C GLY A 65 -17.17 -18.30 -7.47
N VAL A 66 -16.90 -19.45 -8.05
CA VAL A 66 -16.54 -20.66 -7.27
C VAL A 66 -15.01 -20.84 -7.19
N LEU A 67 -14.34 -20.85 -8.34
CA LEU A 67 -12.91 -21.15 -8.37
C LEU A 67 -12.08 -20.02 -7.77
N LEU A 68 -12.35 -18.78 -8.15
CA LEU A 68 -11.59 -17.63 -7.64
C LEU A 68 -11.85 -17.44 -6.14
N ASN A 69 -13.12 -17.44 -5.71
CA ASN A 69 -13.44 -17.31 -4.29
C ASN A 69 -12.93 -18.49 -3.45
N GLY A 70 -12.98 -19.71 -3.98
CA GLY A 70 -12.41 -20.90 -3.34
C GLY A 70 -10.89 -20.81 -3.20
N LEU A 71 -10.19 -20.34 -4.24
CA LEU A 71 -8.74 -20.11 -4.21
C LEU A 71 -8.38 -19.01 -3.19
N VAL A 72 -9.09 -17.87 -3.21
CA VAL A 72 -8.88 -16.78 -2.26
C VAL A 72 -9.14 -17.26 -0.83
N ALA A 73 -10.17 -18.06 -0.58
CA ALA A 73 -10.44 -18.63 0.74
C ALA A 73 -9.32 -19.57 1.21
N LEU A 74 -8.82 -20.43 0.33
CA LEU A 74 -7.70 -21.33 0.62
C LEU A 74 -6.41 -20.54 0.92
N MET A 75 -6.13 -19.51 0.14
CA MET A 75 -4.98 -18.64 0.37
C MET A 75 -5.12 -17.86 1.68
N ASN A 76 -6.30 -17.30 1.99
CA ASN A 76 -6.55 -16.66 3.27
C ASN A 76 -6.28 -17.61 4.44
N GLN A 77 -6.70 -18.88 4.34
CA GLN A 77 -6.43 -19.89 5.36
C GLN A 77 -4.92 -20.19 5.49
N ALA A 78 -4.20 -20.32 4.40
CA ALA A 78 -2.76 -20.56 4.42
C ALA A 78 -2.00 -19.37 5.04
N PHE A 79 -2.33 -18.15 4.64
CA PHE A 79 -1.69 -16.93 5.16
C PHE A 79 -2.12 -16.58 6.58
N SER A 80 -3.33 -16.98 7.03
CA SER A 80 -3.72 -16.80 8.43
C SER A 80 -2.84 -17.60 9.40
N VAL A 81 -2.41 -18.81 9.02
CA VAL A 81 -1.46 -19.59 9.81
C VAL A 81 -0.10 -18.85 9.94
N GLN A 82 0.39 -18.29 8.83
CA GLN A 82 1.61 -17.50 8.84
C GLN A 82 1.48 -16.21 9.67
N ASN A 83 0.30 -15.58 9.65
CA ASN A 83 -0.01 -14.38 10.43
C ASN A 83 0.09 -14.62 11.95
N GLY A 84 -0.16 -15.85 12.41
CA GLY A 84 -0.02 -16.26 13.82
C GLY A 84 1.43 -16.35 14.31
N ILE A 85 2.44 -16.38 13.42
CA ILE A 85 3.85 -16.59 13.77
C ILE A 85 4.51 -15.27 14.14
N THR A 86 5.14 -15.20 15.32
CA THR A 86 5.98 -14.06 15.69
C THR A 86 7.33 -14.14 14.96
N PRO A 87 7.77 -13.08 14.27
CA PRO A 87 9.08 -13.06 13.62
C PRO A 87 10.23 -13.27 14.62
N PRO A 88 11.34 -13.90 14.21
CA PRO A 88 12.53 -14.02 15.07
C PRO A 88 13.04 -12.64 15.53
N GLY A 89 13.45 -12.54 16.79
CA GLY A 89 13.95 -11.29 17.37
C GLY A 89 12.89 -10.25 17.74
N VAL A 90 11.63 -10.49 17.41
CA VAL A 90 10.52 -9.61 17.78
C VAL A 90 9.94 -10.04 19.13
N HIS A 91 9.88 -9.11 20.06
CA HIS A 91 9.43 -9.36 21.43
C HIS A 91 8.21 -8.49 21.79
N LYS A 92 7.37 -9.04 22.65
CA LYS A 92 6.26 -8.29 23.25
C LYS A 92 6.79 -7.06 23.99
N PRO A 93 6.23 -5.86 23.75
CA PRO A 93 6.71 -4.64 24.41
C PRO A 93 6.50 -4.68 25.93
N THR A 94 7.47 -4.13 26.64
CA THR A 94 7.41 -3.94 28.11
C THR A 94 6.85 -2.58 28.48
N THR A 95 6.73 -1.67 27.52
CA THR A 95 6.15 -0.33 27.69
C THR A 95 4.64 -0.34 27.48
N SER A 96 3.93 0.54 28.20
CA SER A 96 2.49 0.77 28.02
C SER A 96 2.17 1.65 26.79
N LEU A 97 3.18 2.20 26.11
CA LEU A 97 3.01 3.11 24.97
C LEU A 97 2.81 2.37 23.65
N ARG A 98 2.81 1.04 23.66
CA ARG A 98 2.66 0.21 22.45
C ARG A 98 1.52 -0.78 22.61
N SER A 99 0.77 -1.03 21.53
CA SER A 99 -0.26 -2.08 21.49
C SER A 99 0.35 -3.45 21.86
N GLY A 100 -0.43 -4.30 22.51
CA GLY A 100 0.05 -5.59 23.03
C GLY A 100 0.93 -5.50 24.28
N GLY A 101 1.35 -4.29 24.69
CA GLY A 101 2.09 -4.06 25.93
C GLY A 101 1.21 -4.01 27.19
N PRO A 102 1.78 -3.63 28.35
CA PRO A 102 1.03 -3.54 29.60
C PRO A 102 -0.16 -2.58 29.48
N GLY A 103 -1.35 -3.06 29.85
CA GLY A 103 -2.58 -2.28 29.83
C GLY A 103 -3.17 -2.00 28.44
N SER A 104 -2.58 -2.54 27.36
CA SER A 104 -3.13 -2.41 26.00
C SER A 104 -4.51 -3.03 25.88
N LEU A 105 -5.39 -2.35 25.16
CA LEU A 105 -6.72 -2.87 24.82
C LEU A 105 -6.64 -3.92 23.69
N VAL A 106 -5.53 -3.96 22.94
CA VAL A 106 -5.28 -4.92 21.88
C VAL A 106 -4.36 -6.01 22.42
N PRO A 107 -4.80 -7.28 22.44
CA PRO A 107 -3.96 -8.40 22.85
C PRO A 107 -2.78 -8.61 21.87
N TRP A 108 -1.60 -8.91 22.41
CA TRP A 108 -0.40 -9.19 21.61
C TRP A 108 -0.63 -10.28 20.55
N ASP A 109 -1.35 -11.35 20.91
CA ASP A 109 -1.57 -12.49 20.03
C ASP A 109 -2.52 -12.17 18.86
N SER A 110 -3.33 -11.11 18.97
CA SER A 110 -4.24 -10.66 17.92
C SER A 110 -3.63 -9.68 16.91
N LEU A 111 -2.38 -9.20 17.16
CA LEU A 111 -1.73 -8.23 16.28
C LEU A 111 -1.36 -8.80 14.90
N GLY A 112 -1.23 -10.12 14.78
CA GLY A 112 -0.68 -10.74 13.59
C GLY A 112 0.83 -10.54 13.44
N ARG A 113 1.42 -11.16 12.41
CA ARG A 113 2.86 -11.16 12.15
C ARG A 113 3.42 -9.74 11.96
N GLU A 114 2.84 -9.00 11.03
CA GLU A 114 3.33 -7.67 10.66
C GLU A 114 3.05 -6.64 11.77
N GLY A 115 1.91 -6.77 12.46
CA GLY A 115 1.63 -5.94 13.62
C GLY A 115 2.61 -6.16 14.77
N ARG A 116 2.98 -7.42 15.05
CA ARG A 116 4.02 -7.71 16.07
C ARG A 116 5.37 -7.15 15.67
N LYS A 117 5.74 -7.25 14.38
CA LYS A 117 6.96 -6.65 13.85
C LYS A 117 6.94 -5.13 14.05
N PHE A 118 5.91 -4.44 13.57
CA PHE A 118 5.78 -2.98 13.72
C PHE A 118 5.81 -2.53 15.18
N ILE A 119 5.10 -3.22 16.07
CA ILE A 119 5.04 -2.89 17.50
C ILE A 119 6.34 -3.20 18.22
N GLY A 120 7.01 -4.32 17.87
CA GLY A 120 8.20 -4.82 18.55
C GLY A 120 9.50 -4.18 18.10
N THR A 121 9.48 -3.33 17.07
CA THR A 121 10.66 -2.65 16.52
C THR A 121 10.53 -1.13 16.61
N GLY A 122 11.42 -0.42 15.91
CA GLY A 122 11.46 1.03 15.84
C GLY A 122 12.44 1.67 16.79
N PRO A 123 12.77 2.96 16.57
CA PRO A 123 13.82 3.63 17.30
C PRO A 123 13.48 3.80 18.79
N SER A 124 14.49 3.61 19.62
CA SER A 124 14.43 3.92 21.05
C SER A 124 14.67 5.43 21.26
N PRO A 125 14.26 5.99 22.43
CA PRO A 125 14.60 7.36 22.77
C PRO A 125 16.10 7.66 22.67
N ALA A 126 16.96 6.73 23.08
CA ALA A 126 18.43 6.90 23.03
C ALA A 126 18.95 7.00 21.60
N GLU A 127 18.42 6.24 20.64
CA GLU A 127 18.79 6.35 19.24
C GLU A 127 18.33 7.68 18.64
N ILE A 128 17.12 8.14 18.98
CA ILE A 128 16.61 9.44 18.55
C ILE A 128 17.44 10.57 19.14
N GLU A 129 17.77 10.53 20.44
CA GLU A 129 18.64 11.52 21.10
C GLU A 129 20.04 11.56 20.50
N SER A 130 20.60 10.40 20.15
CA SER A 130 21.90 10.32 19.49
C SER A 130 21.93 11.02 18.14
N PHE A 131 20.82 11.01 17.40
CA PHE A 131 20.68 11.69 16.11
C PHE A 131 20.34 13.16 16.28
N THR A 132 19.35 13.50 17.12
CA THR A 132 18.83 14.87 17.22
C THR A 132 19.63 15.76 18.15
N HIS A 133 20.43 15.17 19.04
CA HIS A 133 21.13 15.85 20.14
C HIS A 133 20.17 16.64 21.06
N GLN A 134 18.90 16.20 21.14
CA GLN A 134 17.85 16.78 21.96
C GLN A 134 17.16 15.66 22.76
N PRO A 135 16.57 15.97 23.93
CA PRO A 135 15.79 14.99 24.69
C PRO A 135 14.65 14.42 23.84
N ALA A 136 14.58 13.11 23.73
CA ALA A 136 13.56 12.41 22.95
C ALA A 136 12.53 11.71 23.85
N LYS A 137 11.30 11.59 23.32
CA LYS A 137 10.25 10.76 23.93
C LYS A 137 10.26 9.36 23.29
N GLU A 138 9.74 8.39 24.02
CA GLU A 138 9.46 7.09 23.42
C GLU A 138 8.27 7.22 22.44
N PRO A 139 8.40 6.84 21.17
CA PRO A 139 7.32 6.89 20.18
C PRO A 139 6.15 5.98 20.57
N ILE A 140 4.93 6.43 20.34
CA ILE A 140 3.72 5.64 20.51
C ILE A 140 3.41 4.89 19.20
N ARG A 141 3.22 3.57 19.31
CA ARG A 141 2.77 2.73 18.19
C ARG A 141 1.52 1.96 18.57
N THR A 142 0.41 2.19 17.87
CA THR A 142 -0.84 1.45 18.04
C THR A 142 -1.25 0.72 16.79
N TYR A 143 -1.72 -0.51 16.96
CA TYR A 143 -2.04 -1.41 15.87
C TYR A 143 -3.16 -2.38 16.28
N ALA A 144 -4.14 -2.60 15.41
CA ALA A 144 -5.11 -3.68 15.57
C ALA A 144 -5.04 -4.63 14.38
N GLY A 145 -4.80 -5.92 14.66
CA GLY A 145 -4.73 -6.99 13.66
C GLY A 145 -6.10 -7.44 13.19
N VAL A 146 -6.13 -8.27 12.14
CA VAL A 146 -7.39 -8.85 11.64
C VAL A 146 -8.12 -9.64 12.73
N GLU A 147 -7.37 -10.26 13.65
CA GLU A 147 -7.94 -11.06 14.74
C GLU A 147 -8.30 -10.21 15.98
N SER A 148 -8.01 -8.91 15.98
CA SER A 148 -8.34 -8.03 17.09
C SER A 148 -9.83 -7.67 17.15
N ALA A 149 -10.50 -7.60 15.98
CA ALA A 149 -11.96 -7.36 15.89
C ALA A 149 -12.51 -7.85 14.52
N GLY A 150 -13.82 -8.01 14.44
CA GLY A 150 -14.50 -8.71 13.34
C GLY A 150 -14.49 -7.99 11.98
N ASN A 151 -14.48 -6.66 11.99
CA ASN A 151 -14.49 -5.82 10.77
C ASN A 151 -13.53 -4.66 10.88
N THR A 152 -13.35 -3.87 9.81
CA THR A 152 -12.40 -2.75 9.77
C THR A 152 -12.80 -1.60 10.68
N GLU A 153 -14.10 -1.32 10.81
CA GLU A 153 -14.63 -0.27 11.67
C GLU A 153 -14.35 -0.55 13.16
N ASP A 154 -14.66 -1.78 13.62
CA ASP A 154 -14.37 -2.20 15.00
C ASP A 154 -12.86 -2.22 15.28
N ARG A 155 -12.03 -2.63 14.31
CA ARG A 155 -10.56 -2.59 14.43
C ARG A 155 -10.05 -1.16 14.53
N ALA A 156 -10.57 -0.25 13.72
CA ALA A 156 -10.24 1.17 13.78
C ALA A 156 -10.63 1.77 15.13
N ALA A 157 -11.84 1.50 15.61
CA ALA A 157 -12.30 1.95 16.92
C ALA A 157 -11.40 1.42 18.06
N LEU A 158 -11.00 0.14 18.00
CA LEU A 158 -10.13 -0.49 18.99
C LEU A 158 -8.71 0.13 18.94
N ALA A 159 -8.12 0.32 17.77
CA ALA A 159 -6.81 0.95 17.59
C ALA A 159 -6.81 2.39 18.12
N VAL A 160 -7.87 3.14 17.86
CA VAL A 160 -8.05 4.53 18.34
C VAL A 160 -8.27 4.59 19.84
N ALA A 161 -9.02 3.63 20.42
CA ALA A 161 -9.16 3.55 21.87
C ALA A 161 -7.81 3.25 22.55
N ASP A 162 -6.99 2.38 21.96
CA ASP A 162 -5.64 2.11 22.47
C ASP A 162 -4.69 3.30 22.27
N LEU A 163 -4.84 4.07 21.18
CA LEU A 163 -4.16 5.34 20.95
C LEU A 163 -4.53 6.40 22.02
N GLU A 164 -5.79 6.50 22.37
CA GLU A 164 -6.26 7.39 23.43
C GLU A 164 -5.67 7.00 24.80
N ARG A 165 -5.70 5.71 25.13
CA ARG A 165 -5.09 5.15 26.34
C ARG A 165 -3.60 5.49 26.47
N THR A 166 -2.83 5.36 25.37
CA THR A 166 -1.40 5.66 25.36
C THR A 166 -1.09 7.16 25.42
N GLY A 167 -2.10 8.02 25.28
CA GLY A 167 -1.93 9.46 25.19
C GLY A 167 -1.47 9.95 23.80
N GLY A 168 -1.73 9.17 22.76
CA GLY A 168 -1.31 9.52 21.39
C GLY A 168 -1.84 10.85 20.89
N PHE A 169 -3.05 11.23 21.28
CA PHE A 169 -3.63 12.55 20.99
C PHE A 169 -2.99 13.73 21.73
N LYS A 170 -2.06 13.46 22.66
CA LYS A 170 -1.29 14.49 23.38
C LYS A 170 0.13 14.64 22.86
N ARG A 171 0.49 13.91 21.79
CA ARG A 171 1.78 14.02 21.11
C ARG A 171 1.80 15.23 20.19
N LYS A 172 2.99 15.67 19.81
CA LYS A 172 3.18 16.76 18.84
C LYS A 172 2.68 16.40 17.45
N ASN A 173 2.96 15.17 17.03
CA ASN A 173 2.63 14.65 15.70
C ASN A 173 1.88 13.32 15.81
N LEU A 174 0.80 13.17 15.03
CA LEU A 174 0.00 11.96 14.91
C LEU A 174 -0.03 11.52 13.45
N LEU A 175 0.38 10.29 13.16
CA LEU A 175 0.35 9.69 11.84
C LEU A 175 -0.72 8.59 11.78
N VAL A 176 -1.66 8.74 10.87
CA VAL A 176 -2.55 7.66 10.44
C VAL A 176 -1.88 6.97 9.26
N PHE A 177 -1.37 5.75 9.49
CA PHE A 177 -0.66 5.02 8.46
C PHE A 177 -1.53 3.85 7.96
N THR A 178 -1.84 3.83 6.67
CA THR A 178 -2.59 2.72 6.07
C THR A 178 -1.62 1.64 5.63
N THR A 179 -1.84 0.41 6.13
CA THR A 179 -1.00 -0.74 5.83
C THR A 179 -1.20 -1.26 4.40
N THR A 180 -0.24 -2.06 3.94
CA THR A 180 -0.44 -2.92 2.77
C THR A 180 -1.16 -4.22 3.15
N GLY A 181 -1.45 -5.09 2.20
CA GLY A 181 -2.28 -6.31 2.32
C GLY A 181 -2.24 -7.03 3.65
N SER A 182 -1.11 -7.67 3.99
CA SER A 182 -0.93 -8.44 5.23
C SER A 182 -0.80 -7.61 6.51
N GLY A 183 -0.96 -6.29 6.41
CA GLY A 183 -0.82 -5.39 7.55
C GLY A 183 0.59 -4.83 7.73
N TRP A 184 1.43 -4.93 6.72
CA TRP A 184 2.79 -4.42 6.75
C TRP A 184 2.80 -2.87 6.75
N VAL A 185 3.57 -2.32 7.66
CA VAL A 185 3.92 -0.90 7.78
C VAL A 185 5.37 -0.77 7.36
N ASP A 186 5.68 0.14 6.42
CA ASP A 186 7.05 0.39 6.04
C ASP A 186 7.85 0.92 7.24
N PRO A 187 8.87 0.18 7.72
CA PRO A 187 9.64 0.63 8.86
C PRO A 187 10.48 1.87 8.55
N ALA A 188 10.96 2.05 7.31
CA ALA A 188 11.72 3.23 6.93
C ALA A 188 10.87 4.50 7.01
N SER A 189 9.59 4.42 6.58
CA SER A 189 8.65 5.52 6.70
C SER A 189 8.30 5.82 8.17
N ALA A 190 7.97 4.78 8.94
CA ALA A 190 7.57 4.93 10.34
C ALA A 190 8.72 5.48 11.19
N ASP A 191 9.90 4.89 11.09
CA ASP A 191 11.07 5.29 11.86
C ASP A 191 11.51 6.72 11.50
N THR A 192 11.50 7.08 10.21
CA THR A 192 11.79 8.45 9.77
C THR A 192 10.83 9.46 10.43
N PHE A 193 9.53 9.17 10.42
CA PHE A 193 8.53 10.04 11.06
C PHE A 193 8.81 10.23 12.56
N GLU A 194 9.21 9.17 13.25
CA GLU A 194 9.53 9.18 14.68
C GLU A 194 10.82 9.95 14.96
N PHE A 195 11.88 9.76 14.18
CA PHE A 195 13.12 10.55 14.28
C PHE A 195 12.86 12.05 14.08
N LEU A 196 12.10 12.41 13.04
CA LEU A 196 11.78 13.81 12.72
C LEU A 196 10.81 14.47 13.71
N SER A 197 10.22 13.67 14.59
CA SER A 197 9.33 14.14 15.67
C SER A 197 10.03 14.22 17.03
N ASP A 198 11.33 13.98 17.12
CA ASP A 198 12.05 13.82 18.42
C ASP A 198 11.37 12.75 19.32
N GLY A 199 10.77 11.73 18.70
CA GLY A 199 9.95 10.73 19.38
C GLY A 199 8.61 11.25 19.96
N ASP A 200 8.31 12.56 19.86
CA ASP A 200 7.02 13.12 20.29
C ASP A 200 5.93 12.86 19.25
N SER A 201 5.77 11.59 18.92
CA SER A 201 4.93 11.07 17.86
C SER A 201 4.03 9.95 18.33
N ALA A 202 2.94 9.76 17.61
CA ALA A 202 2.11 8.57 17.68
C ALA A 202 1.79 8.09 16.27
N ILE A 203 1.87 6.78 16.03
CA ILE A 203 1.45 6.14 14.78
C ILE A 203 0.31 5.18 15.10
N VAL A 204 -0.78 5.27 14.33
CA VAL A 204 -1.94 4.38 14.45
C VAL A 204 -2.22 3.72 13.12
N THR A 205 -2.46 2.41 13.15
CA THR A 205 -2.70 1.62 11.95
C THR A 205 -3.52 0.36 12.25
N ILE A 206 -4.12 -0.24 11.20
CA ILE A 206 -4.87 -1.50 11.30
C ILE A 206 -4.51 -2.45 10.16
N GLN A 207 -4.59 -3.75 10.41
CA GLN A 207 -4.51 -4.78 9.38
C GLN A 207 -5.90 -5.05 8.78
N TYR A 208 -6.01 -5.22 7.47
CA TYR A 208 -7.28 -5.50 6.80
C TYR A 208 -7.36 -6.86 6.11
N SER A 209 -6.23 -7.53 5.86
CA SER A 209 -6.17 -8.82 5.17
C SER A 209 -5.06 -9.70 5.73
N TYR A 210 -5.12 -11.01 5.45
CA TYR A 210 -3.99 -11.93 5.62
C TYR A 210 -3.11 -12.00 4.37
N LEU A 211 -3.64 -11.55 3.22
CA LEU A 211 -3.03 -11.75 1.92
C LEU A 211 -1.83 -10.83 1.73
N PRO A 212 -0.75 -11.31 1.10
CA PRO A 212 0.37 -10.46 0.69
C PRO A 212 -0.09 -9.34 -0.24
N SER A 213 0.68 -8.25 -0.30
CA SER A 213 0.31 -7.03 -1.03
C SER A 213 -0.05 -7.28 -2.49
N TRP A 214 0.75 -8.09 -3.21
CA TRP A 214 0.50 -8.39 -4.63
C TRP A 214 -0.82 -9.13 -4.86
N LEU A 215 -1.25 -9.97 -3.92
CA LEU A 215 -2.52 -10.69 -4.03
C LEU A 215 -3.69 -9.79 -3.58
N SER A 216 -3.52 -9.03 -2.50
CA SER A 216 -4.49 -8.03 -2.07
C SER A 216 -4.74 -6.96 -3.15
N TYR A 217 -3.72 -6.61 -3.91
CA TYR A 217 -3.80 -5.75 -5.09
C TYR A 217 -4.82 -6.26 -6.12
N LEU A 218 -4.92 -7.57 -6.29
CA LEU A 218 -5.82 -8.20 -7.26
C LEU A 218 -7.23 -8.43 -6.71
N VAL A 219 -7.37 -8.75 -5.41
CA VAL A 219 -8.64 -9.28 -4.87
C VAL A 219 -9.21 -8.50 -3.68
N ASP A 220 -8.43 -7.70 -2.97
CA ASP A 220 -8.83 -7.06 -1.71
C ASP A 220 -8.87 -5.51 -1.75
N GLN A 221 -8.90 -4.90 -2.94
CA GLN A 221 -8.92 -3.44 -3.10
C GLN A 221 -10.03 -2.77 -2.27
N THR A 222 -11.22 -3.36 -2.22
CA THR A 222 -12.35 -2.84 -1.43
C THR A 222 -12.04 -2.82 0.07
N LYS A 223 -11.34 -3.83 0.58
CA LYS A 223 -10.94 -3.89 1.99
C LYS A 223 -9.88 -2.84 2.33
N ALA A 224 -8.91 -2.61 1.43
CA ALA A 224 -7.91 -1.55 1.61
C ALA A 224 -8.56 -0.17 1.74
N ARG A 225 -9.54 0.12 0.86
CA ARG A 225 -10.32 1.37 0.90
C ARG A 225 -11.12 1.52 2.18
N ALA A 226 -11.83 0.47 2.59
CA ALA A 226 -12.59 0.47 3.83
C ALA A 226 -11.67 0.73 5.03
N ALA A 227 -10.57 -0.01 5.13
CA ALA A 227 -9.62 0.13 6.24
C ALA A 227 -9.03 1.55 6.36
N GLY A 228 -8.61 2.15 5.24
CA GLY A 228 -8.08 3.51 5.26
C GLY A 228 -9.11 4.53 5.69
N ARG A 229 -10.33 4.43 5.17
CA ARG A 229 -11.44 5.33 5.53
C ARG A 229 -11.84 5.15 6.99
N ASP A 230 -12.13 3.92 7.43
CA ASP A 230 -12.61 3.62 8.77
C ASP A 230 -11.58 4.09 9.82
N LEU A 231 -10.27 3.84 9.56
CA LEU A 231 -9.21 4.26 10.45
C LEU A 231 -9.10 5.78 10.53
N PHE A 232 -9.03 6.45 9.38
CA PHE A 232 -8.89 7.92 9.35
C PHE A 232 -10.12 8.60 9.98
N ASP A 233 -11.32 8.16 9.65
CA ASP A 233 -12.55 8.75 10.18
C ASP A 233 -12.67 8.54 11.70
N ALA A 234 -12.28 7.37 12.23
CA ALA A 234 -12.25 7.11 13.67
C ALA A 234 -11.24 8.02 14.41
N VAL A 235 -10.05 8.23 13.84
CA VAL A 235 -9.05 9.18 14.38
C VAL A 235 -9.57 10.60 14.30
N TYR A 236 -10.07 11.01 13.14
CA TYR A 236 -10.53 12.37 12.89
C TYR A 236 -11.73 12.76 13.77
N ASP A 237 -12.63 11.81 14.04
CA ASP A 237 -13.77 12.04 14.95
C ASP A 237 -13.28 12.41 16.37
N LYS A 238 -12.26 11.76 16.88
CA LYS A 238 -11.64 12.12 18.18
C LYS A 238 -10.83 13.39 18.10
N TRP A 239 -9.97 13.50 17.09
CA TRP A 239 -9.06 14.63 16.90
C TRP A 239 -9.81 15.96 16.73
N SER A 240 -10.88 15.98 15.94
CA SER A 240 -11.67 17.18 15.65
C SER A 240 -12.40 17.74 16.90
N LYS A 241 -12.69 16.90 17.87
CA LYS A 241 -13.31 17.29 19.16
C LYS A 241 -12.34 17.90 20.15
N LEU A 242 -11.03 17.78 19.93
CA LEU A 242 -10.04 18.42 20.79
C LEU A 242 -10.04 19.94 20.58
N ALA A 243 -9.67 20.68 21.63
CA ALA A 243 -9.44 22.12 21.48
C ALA A 243 -8.33 22.37 20.43
N PRO A 244 -8.47 23.35 19.53
CA PRO A 244 -7.50 23.57 18.44
C PRO A 244 -6.05 23.68 18.91
N THR A 245 -5.82 24.27 20.09
CA THR A 245 -4.48 24.44 20.68
C THR A 245 -3.92 23.16 21.29
N ALA A 246 -4.74 22.13 21.51
CA ALA A 246 -4.34 20.83 22.07
C ALA A 246 -4.26 19.71 21.01
N ARG A 247 -4.55 20.00 19.75
CA ARG A 247 -4.52 19.04 18.65
C ARG A 247 -3.08 18.74 18.24
N PRO A 248 -2.69 17.44 18.15
CA PRO A 248 -1.47 17.09 17.45
C PRO A 248 -1.60 17.51 15.98
N LYS A 249 -0.48 17.76 15.31
CA LYS A 249 -0.48 17.81 13.85
C LYS A 249 -0.85 16.43 13.30
N LEU A 250 -1.81 16.41 12.38
CA LEU A 250 -2.36 15.17 11.84
C LEU A 250 -1.82 14.89 10.44
N TYR A 251 -1.09 13.79 10.32
CA TYR A 251 -0.50 13.32 9.07
C TYR A 251 -1.13 12.02 8.60
N VAL A 252 -1.08 11.79 7.29
CA VAL A 252 -1.51 10.54 6.65
C VAL A 252 -0.34 9.97 5.85
N GLY A 253 -0.17 8.65 5.89
CA GLY A 253 0.86 7.97 5.13
C GLY A 253 0.44 6.59 4.67
N GLY A 254 1.19 6.08 3.68
CA GLY A 254 1.02 4.73 3.17
C GLY A 254 1.99 4.44 2.05
N GLU A 255 2.21 3.15 1.79
CA GLU A 255 2.97 2.67 0.64
C GLU A 255 2.13 1.68 -0.15
N SER A 256 2.31 1.64 -1.47
CA SER A 256 1.59 0.69 -2.33
C SER A 256 0.06 0.76 -2.12
N LEU A 257 -0.59 -0.37 -1.86
CA LEU A 257 -2.01 -0.41 -1.48
C LEU A 257 -2.36 0.41 -0.24
N GLY A 258 -1.40 0.69 0.63
CA GLY A 258 -1.59 1.62 1.74
C GLY A 258 -1.88 3.04 1.27
N THR A 259 -1.32 3.48 0.14
CA THR A 259 -1.66 4.77 -0.47
C THR A 259 -3.11 4.79 -0.95
N TYR A 260 -3.55 3.69 -1.60
CA TYR A 260 -4.92 3.56 -2.08
C TYR A 260 -5.95 3.61 -0.94
N GLY A 261 -5.65 2.92 0.17
CA GLY A 261 -6.47 3.01 1.37
C GLY A 261 -6.46 4.40 1.98
N GLY A 262 -5.28 4.99 2.17
CA GLY A 262 -5.11 6.31 2.78
C GLY A 262 -5.80 7.43 2.00
N GLU A 263 -5.70 7.43 0.67
CA GLU A 263 -6.42 8.37 -0.20
C GLU A 263 -7.94 8.25 -0.09
N SER A 264 -8.43 7.03 0.16
CA SER A 264 -9.88 6.73 0.16
C SER A 264 -10.68 7.44 1.26
N ALA A 265 -9.99 8.00 2.25
CA ALA A 265 -10.61 8.81 3.29
C ALA A 265 -11.00 10.21 2.80
N PHE A 266 -10.55 10.61 1.60
CA PHE A 266 -10.70 11.97 1.09
C PHE A 266 -11.39 11.99 -0.27
N SER A 267 -12.20 13.03 -0.48
CA SER A 267 -12.93 13.25 -1.72
C SER A 267 -12.17 14.09 -2.76
N GLY A 268 -10.99 14.60 -2.43
CA GLY A 268 -10.15 15.43 -3.30
C GLY A 268 -9.14 16.27 -2.52
N GLU A 269 -8.38 17.12 -3.24
CA GLU A 269 -7.36 18.02 -2.67
C GLU A 269 -7.88 18.89 -1.52
N TYR A 270 -9.07 19.46 -1.70
CA TYR A 270 -9.67 20.37 -0.72
C TYR A 270 -9.98 19.64 0.60
N ASP A 271 -10.60 18.48 0.52
CA ASP A 271 -10.94 17.67 1.70
C ASP A 271 -9.66 17.22 2.44
N LEU A 272 -8.69 16.68 1.71
CA LEU A 272 -7.41 16.27 2.27
C LEU A 272 -6.69 17.44 2.96
N SER A 273 -6.63 18.60 2.32
CA SER A 273 -5.93 19.78 2.84
C SER A 273 -6.60 20.41 4.06
N ASN A 274 -7.91 20.25 4.22
CA ASN A 274 -8.64 20.79 5.38
C ASN A 274 -8.70 19.84 6.57
N ARG A 275 -8.47 18.55 6.34
CA ARG A 275 -8.56 17.54 7.40
C ARG A 275 -7.20 17.05 7.90
N THR A 276 -6.09 17.45 7.24
CA THR A 276 -4.74 17.03 7.61
C THR A 276 -3.75 18.18 7.58
N ASP A 277 -2.63 18.04 8.29
CA ASP A 277 -1.47 18.93 8.20
C ASP A 277 -0.50 18.50 7.08
N GLY A 278 -0.59 17.25 6.61
CA GLY A 278 0.20 16.75 5.49
C GLY A 278 -0.02 15.28 5.21
N ALA A 279 0.42 14.85 4.02
CA ALA A 279 0.38 13.44 3.62
C ALA A 279 1.62 13.04 2.82
N LEU A 280 2.08 11.79 3.03
CA LEU A 280 3.17 11.18 2.28
C LEU A 280 2.75 9.80 1.76
N PHE A 281 2.68 9.67 0.45
CA PHE A 281 2.30 8.46 -0.26
C PHE A 281 3.44 7.96 -1.14
N ALA A 282 3.89 6.72 -0.94
CA ALA A 282 4.98 6.14 -1.71
C ALA A 282 4.48 4.99 -2.60
N GLY A 283 4.93 4.95 -3.86
CA GLY A 283 4.58 3.92 -4.83
C GLY A 283 3.07 3.73 -5.04
N PRO A 284 2.31 4.79 -5.33
CA PRO A 284 0.86 4.65 -5.49
C PRO A 284 0.54 3.77 -6.68
N PRO A 285 -0.32 2.72 -6.53
CA PRO A 285 -0.85 1.99 -7.66
C PRO A 285 -1.51 2.91 -8.69
N ASN A 286 -1.36 2.58 -9.99
CA ASN A 286 -1.91 3.40 -11.08
C ASN A 286 -3.42 3.67 -10.95
N PHE A 287 -4.17 2.74 -10.36
CA PHE A 287 -5.62 2.87 -10.18
C PHE A 287 -6.05 3.74 -8.98
N ASN A 288 -5.12 4.31 -8.22
CA ASN A 288 -5.44 5.20 -7.10
C ASN A 288 -6.24 6.42 -7.56
N THR A 289 -7.32 6.73 -6.87
CA THR A 289 -8.28 7.74 -7.33
C THR A 289 -7.69 9.16 -7.30
N LEU A 290 -7.10 9.56 -6.17
CA LEU A 290 -6.55 10.91 -6.04
C LEU A 290 -5.22 11.05 -6.79
N PHE A 291 -4.37 10.03 -6.76
CA PHE A 291 -3.16 10.01 -7.56
C PHE A 291 -3.46 10.24 -9.05
N ARG A 292 -4.45 9.53 -9.60
CA ARG A 292 -4.89 9.73 -11.01
C ARG A 292 -5.54 11.09 -11.21
N GLU A 293 -6.41 11.52 -10.30
CA GLU A 293 -7.00 12.87 -10.39
C GLU A 293 -5.90 13.93 -10.53
N PHE A 294 -4.86 13.87 -9.70
CA PHE A 294 -3.81 14.88 -9.70
C PHE A 294 -2.84 14.73 -10.88
N SER A 295 -2.49 13.51 -11.26
CA SER A 295 -1.58 13.28 -12.38
C SER A 295 -2.24 13.49 -13.76
N ASP A 296 -3.50 13.13 -13.92
CA ASP A 296 -4.24 13.32 -15.17
C ASP A 296 -4.62 14.79 -15.41
N ASN A 297 -4.88 15.53 -14.32
CA ASN A 297 -5.17 16.97 -14.39
C ASN A 297 -3.91 17.83 -14.11
N ARG A 298 -2.72 17.30 -14.42
CA ARG A 298 -1.46 18.02 -14.30
C ARG A 298 -1.42 19.25 -15.18
N ASP A 299 -0.65 20.23 -14.77
CA ASP A 299 -0.48 21.47 -15.50
C ASP A 299 0.12 21.20 -16.90
N SER A 300 -0.35 21.93 -17.90
CA SER A 300 0.10 21.78 -19.29
C SER A 300 1.61 21.92 -19.41
N GLY A 301 2.25 20.97 -20.09
CA GLY A 301 3.69 20.93 -20.27
C GLY A 301 4.46 20.20 -19.15
N SER A 302 3.81 19.77 -18.07
CA SER A 302 4.45 18.89 -17.09
C SER A 302 4.40 17.43 -17.54
N LEU A 303 5.40 16.65 -17.10
CA LEU A 303 5.52 15.24 -17.47
C LEU A 303 4.53 14.37 -16.66
N GLU A 304 4.06 13.26 -17.25
CA GLU A 304 3.32 12.25 -16.50
C GLU A 304 4.22 11.55 -15.48
N SER A 305 5.50 11.38 -15.81
CA SER A 305 6.51 10.82 -14.91
C SER A 305 6.93 11.75 -13.77
N GLN A 306 6.59 13.02 -13.85
CA GLN A 306 6.81 14.03 -12.80
C GLN A 306 5.74 15.11 -12.88
N PRO A 307 4.51 14.83 -12.46
CA PRO A 307 3.40 15.76 -12.60
C PRO A 307 3.60 17.03 -11.79
N VAL A 308 3.15 18.15 -12.33
CA VAL A 308 2.91 19.39 -11.59
C VAL A 308 1.42 19.62 -11.59
N TYR A 309 0.81 19.66 -10.42
CA TYR A 309 -0.63 19.88 -10.25
C TYR A 309 -0.89 21.20 -9.55
N LYS A 310 -1.69 22.07 -10.17
CA LYS A 310 -2.01 23.42 -9.65
C LYS A 310 -0.75 24.16 -9.18
N LYS A 311 0.28 24.14 -10.00
CA LYS A 311 1.60 24.78 -9.75
C LYS A 311 2.31 24.27 -8.49
N GLY A 312 2.00 23.06 -8.02
CA GLY A 312 2.62 22.46 -6.85
C GLY A 312 2.30 23.14 -5.51
N ARG A 313 1.16 23.83 -5.43
CA ARG A 313 0.78 24.57 -4.22
C ARG A 313 0.50 23.69 -3.01
N ILE A 314 -0.17 22.56 -3.19
CA ILE A 314 -0.52 21.60 -2.13
C ILE A 314 0.09 20.23 -2.46
N VAL A 315 -0.18 19.70 -3.66
CA VAL A 315 0.27 18.38 -4.09
C VAL A 315 1.54 18.50 -4.92
N ARG A 316 2.56 17.71 -4.57
CA ARG A 316 3.81 17.58 -5.31
C ARG A 316 4.16 16.12 -5.52
N PHE A 317 4.97 15.88 -6.55
CA PHE A 317 5.44 14.56 -6.93
C PHE A 317 6.98 14.57 -6.96
N SER A 318 7.59 13.49 -6.50
CA SER A 318 9.03 13.28 -6.63
C SER A 318 9.31 11.93 -7.28
N ASN A 319 10.03 11.95 -8.39
CA ASN A 319 10.42 10.77 -9.16
C ASN A 319 11.92 10.48 -9.10
N ASP A 320 12.66 11.25 -8.33
CA ASP A 320 14.09 11.06 -8.12
C ASP A 320 14.41 11.21 -6.62
N PRO A 321 14.55 10.08 -5.94
CA PRO A 321 14.73 10.05 -4.49
C PRO A 321 16.06 10.64 -4.01
N GLY A 322 17.03 10.76 -4.90
CA GLY A 322 18.34 11.35 -4.60
C GLY A 322 18.38 12.87 -4.75
N LYS A 323 17.35 13.49 -5.29
CA LYS A 323 17.25 14.93 -5.52
C LYS A 323 16.28 15.62 -4.58
N ALA A 324 16.51 16.90 -4.38
CA ALA A 324 15.55 17.74 -3.67
C ALA A 324 14.16 17.62 -4.33
N ILE A 325 13.12 17.59 -3.51
CA ILE A 325 11.75 17.57 -4.00
C ILE A 325 11.55 18.77 -4.93
N PRO A 326 11.08 18.55 -6.17
CA PRO A 326 10.97 19.60 -7.15
C PRO A 326 10.16 20.78 -6.59
N PRO A 327 10.66 22.02 -6.70
CA PRO A 327 9.87 23.18 -6.34
C PRO A 327 8.69 23.27 -7.29
N GLY A 328 7.50 23.55 -6.77
CA GLY A 328 6.39 24.01 -7.60
C GLY A 328 6.59 25.50 -7.91
N ASP A 329 5.79 26.02 -8.85
CA ASP A 329 5.77 27.46 -9.20
C ASP A 329 5.17 28.35 -8.10
N GLN A 330 4.59 27.72 -7.10
CA GLN A 330 3.96 28.38 -5.95
C GLN A 330 4.68 28.00 -4.66
N PRO A 331 4.66 28.86 -3.63
CA PRO A 331 5.09 28.48 -2.28
C PRO A 331 4.32 27.23 -1.80
N TRP A 332 5.01 26.33 -1.14
CA TRP A 332 4.40 25.13 -0.57
C TRP A 332 3.98 25.40 0.89
N ASP A 333 3.04 26.31 1.04
CA ASP A 333 2.52 26.74 2.32
C ASP A 333 1.24 25.95 2.69
N GLY A 334 0.86 25.93 3.98
CA GLY A 334 -0.31 25.15 4.41
C GLY A 334 -0.04 23.64 4.40
N THR A 335 -1.06 22.84 4.13
CA THR A 335 -0.95 21.38 4.04
C THR A 335 -0.05 20.96 2.88
N ARG A 336 0.83 20.00 3.11
CA ARG A 336 1.75 19.46 2.11
C ARG A 336 1.44 17.99 1.82
N VAL A 337 1.13 17.70 0.58
CA VAL A 337 0.89 16.34 0.08
C VAL A 337 2.01 15.98 -0.88
N LEU A 338 2.69 14.87 -0.62
CA LEU A 338 3.79 14.40 -1.44
C LEU A 338 3.55 12.96 -1.90
N TYR A 339 3.69 12.75 -3.19
CA TYR A 339 3.80 11.43 -3.80
C TYR A 339 5.25 11.13 -4.15
N LEU A 340 5.78 10.01 -3.63
CA LEU A 340 7.04 9.43 -4.05
C LEU A 340 6.76 8.35 -5.07
N MET A 341 7.45 8.38 -6.20
CA MET A 341 7.27 7.41 -7.28
C MET A 341 8.57 7.23 -8.05
N HIS A 342 8.96 5.99 -8.32
CA HIS A 342 10.13 5.73 -9.16
C HIS A 342 9.70 5.53 -10.61
N PRO A 343 10.45 6.05 -11.59
CA PRO A 343 10.17 5.79 -13.00
C PRO A 343 10.21 4.32 -13.38
N SER A 344 10.99 3.50 -12.66
CA SER A 344 11.07 2.04 -12.85
C SER A 344 10.08 1.23 -12.02
N ASP A 345 9.21 1.87 -11.23
CA ASP A 345 8.24 1.15 -10.37
C ASP A 345 7.06 0.59 -11.18
N PRO A 346 6.98 -0.73 -11.38
CA PRO A 346 5.90 -1.31 -12.19
C PRO A 346 4.51 -1.16 -11.54
N ILE A 347 4.43 -0.97 -10.22
CA ILE A 347 3.15 -0.74 -9.51
C ILE A 347 2.53 0.59 -9.89
N VAL A 348 3.36 1.62 -10.06
CA VAL A 348 2.92 2.97 -10.45
C VAL A 348 2.43 3.01 -11.90
N TRP A 349 3.05 2.23 -12.78
CA TRP A 349 2.82 2.34 -14.22
C TRP A 349 1.93 1.26 -14.79
N TRP A 350 1.68 0.16 -14.07
CA TRP A 350 0.86 -0.92 -14.57
C TRP A 350 -0.61 -0.55 -14.65
N ASP A 351 -1.18 -0.67 -15.85
CA ASP A 351 -2.61 -0.50 -16.13
C ASP A 351 -3.04 -1.37 -17.30
N TRP A 352 -4.30 -1.81 -17.29
CA TRP A 352 -4.88 -2.62 -18.37
C TRP A 352 -4.87 -1.91 -19.73
N SER A 353 -4.93 -0.58 -19.75
CA SER A 353 -4.91 0.21 -20.99
C SER A 353 -3.61 0.09 -21.76
N LEU A 354 -2.49 -0.27 -21.11
CA LEU A 354 -1.19 -0.53 -21.74
C LEU A 354 -1.24 -1.56 -22.87
N VAL A 355 -2.27 -2.43 -22.88
CA VAL A 355 -2.50 -3.40 -23.97
C VAL A 355 -2.69 -2.69 -25.31
N HIS A 356 -3.34 -1.52 -25.33
CA HIS A 356 -3.74 -0.84 -26.56
C HIS A 356 -3.54 0.68 -26.55
N ASN A 357 -3.39 1.32 -25.38
CA ASN A 357 -3.14 2.75 -25.27
C ASN A 357 -1.68 3.02 -24.93
N LYS A 358 -1.06 3.94 -25.67
CA LYS A 358 0.27 4.44 -25.39
C LYS A 358 0.18 5.54 -24.33
N PRO A 359 0.74 5.35 -23.11
CA PRO A 359 0.75 6.39 -22.10
C PRO A 359 1.79 7.48 -22.41
N ASP A 360 1.58 8.68 -21.87
CA ASP A 360 2.44 9.84 -22.13
C ASP A 360 3.88 9.61 -21.64
N TRP A 361 4.06 8.98 -20.47
CA TRP A 361 5.38 8.69 -19.91
C TRP A 361 6.30 7.88 -20.84
N THR A 362 5.76 7.09 -21.78
CA THR A 362 6.58 6.36 -22.78
C THR A 362 7.06 7.24 -23.92
N SER A 363 6.58 8.48 -24.01
CA SER A 363 6.99 9.48 -25.01
C SER A 363 7.84 10.59 -24.42
N GLU A 364 7.95 10.59 -23.09
CA GLU A 364 8.73 11.55 -22.31
C GLU A 364 10.20 11.12 -22.20
N PRO A 365 11.11 12.04 -21.80
CA PRO A 365 12.45 11.63 -21.44
C PRO A 365 12.40 10.54 -20.35
N PRO A 366 13.08 9.41 -20.53
CA PRO A 366 13.06 8.35 -19.54
C PRO A 366 13.64 8.82 -18.22
N GLY A 367 13.09 8.34 -17.12
CA GLY A 367 13.62 8.58 -15.80
C GLY A 367 15.05 8.02 -15.61
N SER A 368 15.72 8.42 -14.55
CA SER A 368 17.12 8.10 -14.30
C SER A 368 17.39 6.60 -14.18
N ASP A 369 16.39 5.82 -13.81
CA ASP A 369 16.45 4.38 -13.56
C ASP A 369 15.72 3.53 -14.63
N VAL A 370 15.33 4.15 -15.75
CA VAL A 370 14.68 3.48 -16.90
C VAL A 370 15.63 3.44 -18.10
N LEU A 371 15.60 2.34 -18.83
CA LEU A 371 16.37 2.17 -20.07
C LEU A 371 16.00 3.24 -21.09
N LYS A 372 17.00 3.95 -21.62
CA LYS A 372 16.81 5.01 -22.65
C LYS A 372 16.14 4.53 -23.94
N GLN A 373 16.23 3.23 -24.21
CA GLN A 373 15.64 2.57 -25.37
C GLN A 373 14.24 2.00 -25.11
N ALA A 374 13.70 2.18 -23.89
CA ALA A 374 12.35 1.72 -23.58
C ALA A 374 11.33 2.43 -24.46
N VAL A 375 10.57 1.64 -25.21
CA VAL A 375 9.52 2.12 -26.11
C VAL A 375 8.25 1.33 -25.86
N TRP A 376 7.11 2.00 -25.97
CA TRP A 376 5.84 1.30 -25.88
C TRP A 376 5.55 0.49 -27.14
N VAL A 377 5.20 -0.77 -26.97
CA VAL A 377 4.73 -1.67 -28.02
C VAL A 377 3.41 -2.29 -27.55
N PRO A 378 2.32 -2.21 -28.35
CA PRO A 378 1.03 -2.82 -28.00
C PRO A 378 1.19 -4.27 -27.54
N PHE A 379 0.45 -4.67 -26.52
CA PHE A 379 0.53 -5.98 -25.85
C PHE A 379 1.86 -6.27 -25.16
N LEU A 380 3.00 -6.02 -25.81
CA LEU A 380 4.32 -6.39 -25.29
C LEU A 380 4.66 -5.61 -24.02
N THR A 381 4.49 -4.28 -24.04
CA THR A 381 4.77 -3.42 -22.88
C THR A 381 3.92 -3.81 -21.67
N PHE A 382 2.62 -4.12 -21.90
CA PHE A 382 1.74 -4.63 -20.84
C PHE A 382 2.32 -5.90 -20.20
N TRP A 383 2.74 -6.88 -20.99
CA TRP A 383 3.28 -8.13 -20.46
C TRP A 383 4.67 -7.97 -19.84
N GLN A 384 5.50 -7.05 -20.34
CA GLN A 384 6.78 -6.71 -19.71
C GLN A 384 6.57 -6.17 -18.30
N ILE A 385 5.76 -5.10 -18.15
CA ILE A 385 5.48 -4.51 -16.84
C ILE A 385 4.74 -5.50 -15.93
N THR A 386 3.83 -6.32 -16.47
CA THR A 386 3.18 -7.39 -15.70
C THR A 386 4.19 -8.42 -15.18
N GLY A 387 5.20 -8.75 -16.00
CA GLY A 387 6.28 -9.65 -15.61
C GLY A 387 7.21 -9.06 -14.55
N ASP A 388 7.31 -7.73 -14.45
CA ASP A 388 8.14 -7.03 -13.46
C ASP A 388 7.44 -6.91 -12.09
N LEU A 389 6.10 -6.97 -12.03
CA LEU A 389 5.33 -6.85 -10.78
C LEU A 389 5.81 -7.80 -9.65
N PRO A 390 6.06 -9.09 -9.89
CA PRO A 390 6.54 -10.00 -8.84
C PRO A 390 7.94 -9.67 -8.31
N PHE A 391 8.72 -8.90 -9.07
CA PHE A 391 10.11 -8.53 -8.76
C PHE A 391 10.26 -7.07 -8.36
N ALA A 392 9.15 -6.34 -8.23
CA ALA A 392 9.15 -4.91 -7.97
C ALA A 392 9.90 -4.50 -6.70
N THR A 393 9.84 -5.33 -5.64
CA THR A 393 10.49 -5.10 -4.35
C THR A 393 11.86 -5.77 -4.19
N GLY A 394 12.29 -6.59 -5.14
CA GLY A 394 13.57 -7.31 -5.11
C GLY A 394 14.76 -6.52 -5.68
N VAL A 395 14.70 -5.19 -5.68
CA VAL A 395 15.66 -4.28 -6.32
C VAL A 395 16.33 -3.36 -5.28
N PRO A 396 17.47 -2.73 -5.61
CA PRO A 396 18.11 -1.77 -4.72
C PRO A 396 17.19 -0.59 -4.35
N SER A 397 17.41 0.01 -3.17
CA SER A 397 16.71 1.23 -2.75
C SER A 397 16.83 2.33 -3.81
N GLY A 398 15.76 3.08 -4.04
CA GLY A 398 15.68 4.09 -5.08
C GLY A 398 15.31 3.57 -6.47
N HIS A 399 14.94 2.31 -6.56
CA HIS A 399 14.53 1.66 -7.81
C HIS A 399 13.29 0.79 -7.59
N GLY A 400 12.52 0.57 -8.66
CA GLY A 400 11.31 -0.24 -8.62
C GLY A 400 10.39 0.19 -7.49
N HIS A 401 9.87 -0.77 -6.74
CA HIS A 401 8.96 -0.53 -5.61
C HIS A 401 9.68 -0.63 -4.25
N THR A 402 10.95 -0.18 -4.19
CA THR A 402 11.76 -0.22 -2.96
C THR A 402 12.07 1.20 -2.50
N TYR A 403 11.24 1.73 -1.63
CA TYR A 403 11.38 3.05 -1.02
C TYR A 403 12.05 2.90 0.36
N LYS A 404 13.08 3.70 0.65
CA LYS A 404 13.80 3.68 1.92
C LYS A 404 14.23 5.08 2.35
N SER A 405 15.44 5.46 1.93
CA SER A 405 16.06 6.74 2.29
C SER A 405 15.27 7.95 1.79
N GLU A 406 14.44 7.76 0.79
CA GLU A 406 13.54 8.77 0.20
C GLU A 406 12.51 9.30 1.19
N TYR A 407 12.15 8.48 2.17
CA TYR A 407 11.26 8.91 3.25
C TYR A 407 11.85 10.03 4.08
N VAL A 408 13.18 10.13 4.16
CA VAL A 408 13.86 11.20 4.91
C VAL A 408 13.55 12.56 4.30
N GLU A 409 13.74 12.70 2.98
CA GLU A 409 13.39 13.94 2.27
C GLU A 409 11.89 14.15 2.26
N GLY A 410 11.13 13.07 2.04
CA GLY A 410 9.67 13.12 1.97
C GLY A 410 9.06 13.67 3.26
N TRP A 411 9.33 13.05 4.38
CA TRP A 411 8.79 13.49 5.67
C TRP A 411 9.39 14.82 6.11
N ASN A 412 10.70 15.08 5.89
CA ASN A 412 11.30 16.39 6.18
C ASN A 412 10.55 17.53 5.46
N ALA A 413 10.23 17.32 4.17
CA ALA A 413 9.51 18.32 3.39
C ALA A 413 8.05 18.49 3.82
N VAL A 414 7.34 17.38 4.06
CA VAL A 414 5.93 17.39 4.49
C VAL A 414 5.79 18.00 5.88
N MET A 415 6.61 17.57 6.84
CA MET A 415 6.57 18.02 8.23
C MET A 415 7.27 19.38 8.46
N ARG A 416 8.08 19.86 7.51
CA ARG A 416 8.85 21.12 7.61
C ARG A 416 9.84 21.12 8.77
N THR A 417 10.55 20.01 8.97
CA THR A 417 11.47 19.89 10.11
C THR A 417 12.75 20.70 9.92
N GLY A 418 13.11 21.02 8.67
CA GLY A 418 14.25 21.89 8.36
C GLY A 418 15.61 21.24 8.60
N LEU A 419 15.73 19.92 8.37
CA LEU A 419 17.02 19.21 8.48
C LEU A 419 18.09 19.89 7.63
N THR A 420 19.28 20.02 8.20
CA THR A 420 20.47 20.35 7.42
C THR A 420 20.84 19.19 6.49
N LYS A 421 21.66 19.45 5.47
CA LYS A 421 22.13 18.39 4.57
C LYS A 421 22.88 17.28 5.30
N GLU A 422 23.65 17.65 6.32
CA GLU A 422 24.42 16.70 7.15
C GLU A 422 23.47 15.80 7.95
N GLN A 423 22.50 16.40 8.63
CA GLN A 423 21.46 15.64 9.35
C GLN A 423 20.67 14.73 8.42
N ALA A 424 20.27 15.22 7.25
CA ALA A 424 19.56 14.40 6.27
C ALA A 424 20.41 13.20 5.79
N ASN A 425 21.72 13.41 5.55
CA ASN A 425 22.63 12.32 5.18
C ASN A 425 22.77 11.30 6.32
N THR A 426 23.00 11.76 7.56
CA THR A 426 23.09 10.87 8.73
C THR A 426 21.80 10.06 8.91
N LEU A 427 20.64 10.70 8.79
CA LEU A 427 19.36 9.99 8.93
C LEU A 427 19.15 8.98 7.78
N ARG A 428 19.55 9.31 6.54
CA ARG A 428 19.50 8.34 5.43
C ARG A 428 20.34 7.10 5.72
N ASP A 429 21.55 7.27 6.27
CA ASP A 429 22.41 6.14 6.62
C ASP A 429 21.77 5.27 7.72
N ILE A 430 21.13 5.86 8.72
CA ILE A 430 20.38 5.16 9.75
C ILE A 430 19.22 4.37 9.10
N ILE A 431 18.41 5.05 8.30
CA ILE A 431 17.21 4.45 7.67
C ILE A 431 17.59 3.40 6.62
N ALA A 432 18.71 3.57 5.90
CA ALA A 432 19.21 2.54 4.98
C ALA A 432 19.54 1.22 5.70
N GLY A 433 19.92 1.28 6.98
CA GLY A 433 20.16 0.12 7.83
C GLY A 433 18.91 -0.55 8.38
N VAL A 434 17.74 0.07 8.27
CA VAL A 434 16.47 -0.48 8.75
C VAL A 434 16.07 -1.68 7.88
N ASN A 435 15.82 -2.83 8.54
CA ASN A 435 15.39 -4.04 7.86
C ASN A 435 13.90 -3.94 7.49
N GLN A 436 13.61 -4.07 6.19
CA GLN A 436 12.24 -4.06 5.65
C GLN A 436 11.64 -5.48 5.53
N ASP A 437 12.44 -6.55 5.66
CA ASP A 437 12.02 -7.94 5.52
C ASP A 437 11.29 -8.48 6.77
#